data_34cb2a8f560cbf3be93d4ca76446cef1
#
_entry.id   34cb2a8f560cbf3be93d4ca76446cef1
#
_cell.length_a   1.000
_cell.length_b   1.000
_cell.length_c   1.000
_cell.angle_alpha   90.00
_cell.angle_beta   90.00
_cell.angle_gamma   90.00
#
_symmetry.space_group_name_H-M   'P 1'
#
loop_
_entity.id
_entity.type
_entity.pdbx_description
1 polymer ?
#
loop_
_entity_poly.entity_id
_entity_poly.type
_entity_poly.pdbx_seq_one_letter_code
_entity_poly.pdbx_strand_id
1 'polypeptide(L)'
;MKILVVLPNFEGGGAERIHVNLANEWAKSGHEVIFCALEKKGPLINLIDQKIKVIDLDCKRILFSLNPLIKNIRAIKPQKIVAAMWPVTTVTILAKLLSGSQSKIFLVEHCAYEKIFAKLLGHSLFSIGLSKTLSYIFANKLISVSNGVENSIKKITILPNKKFKVIYNGIPIPKNLKKNK
;
A
#
# COMPACT_ATOMS: atom_id res chain seq x y z
N MET A 1 -1.83 17.04 -7.30
CA MET A 1 -1.45 15.78 -7.98
C MET A 1 -2.56 14.77 -7.77
N LYS A 2 -2.72 13.83 -8.73
CA LYS A 2 -3.68 12.73 -8.60
C LYS A 2 -2.97 11.50 -8.04
N ILE A 3 -3.42 11.00 -6.88
CA ILE A 3 -2.82 9.89 -6.12
C ILE A 3 -3.85 8.77 -5.98
N LEU A 4 -3.48 7.59 -6.44
CA LEU A 4 -4.26 6.36 -6.23
C LEU A 4 -3.64 5.57 -5.08
N VAL A 5 -4.43 5.27 -4.06
CA VAL A 5 -4.04 4.42 -2.94
C VAL A 5 -4.76 3.08 -3.05
N VAL A 6 -4.01 1.98 -3.08
CA VAL A 6 -4.55 0.63 -3.23
C VAL A 6 -4.36 -0.14 -1.92
N LEU A 7 -5.47 -0.60 -1.33
CA LEU A 7 -5.51 -1.34 -0.07
C LEU A 7 -6.38 -2.60 -0.22
N PRO A 8 -6.21 -3.61 0.65
CA PRO A 8 -7.12 -4.76 0.67
C PRO A 8 -8.53 -4.36 1.14
N ASN A 9 -8.63 -3.62 2.23
CA ASN A 9 -9.88 -3.18 2.86
C ASN A 9 -9.62 -2.06 3.88
N PHE A 10 -10.59 -1.79 4.77
CA PHE A 10 -10.52 -0.77 5.83
C PHE A 10 -10.85 -1.34 7.22
N GLU A 11 -10.51 -2.61 7.48
CA GLU A 11 -10.92 -3.33 8.70
C GLU A 11 -10.24 -2.88 10.00
N GLY A 12 -9.25 -2.01 9.95
CA GLY A 12 -8.75 -1.36 11.17
C GLY A 12 -7.36 -1.80 11.61
N GLY A 13 -6.61 -2.49 10.76
CA GLY A 13 -5.19 -2.72 10.97
C GLY A 13 -4.38 -1.42 11.02
N GLY A 14 -3.21 -1.47 11.64
CA GLY A 14 -2.33 -0.29 11.73
C GLY A 14 -1.90 0.23 10.36
N ALA A 15 -1.73 -0.66 9.38
CA ALA A 15 -1.35 -0.29 8.02
C ALA A 15 -2.45 0.51 7.33
N GLU A 16 -3.70 0.04 7.38
CA GLU A 16 -4.85 0.70 6.78
C GLU A 16 -5.09 2.07 7.42
N ARG A 17 -5.02 2.14 8.76
CA ARG A 17 -5.19 3.40 9.51
C ARG A 17 -4.16 4.46 9.09
N ILE A 18 -2.89 4.07 8.93
CA ILE A 18 -1.83 4.98 8.47
C ILE A 18 -2.13 5.49 7.07
N HIS A 19 -2.59 4.65 6.15
CA HIS A 19 -2.91 5.07 4.78
C HIS A 19 -4.15 5.98 4.74
N VAL A 20 -5.16 5.74 5.59
CA VAL A 20 -6.31 6.67 5.72
C VAL A 20 -5.85 8.03 6.23
N ASN A 21 -5.01 8.07 7.27
CA ASN A 21 -4.48 9.32 7.80
C ASN A 21 -3.66 10.09 6.75
N LEU A 22 -2.74 9.40 6.04
CA LEU A 22 -1.93 10.01 4.99
C LEU A 22 -2.79 10.52 3.83
N ALA A 23 -3.79 9.76 3.40
CA ALA A 23 -4.71 10.16 2.35
C ALA A 23 -5.48 11.43 2.71
N ASN A 24 -5.98 11.51 3.96
CA ASN A 24 -6.67 12.69 4.46
C ASN A 24 -5.73 13.93 4.47
N GLU A 25 -4.48 13.76 4.92
CA GLU A 25 -3.51 14.87 4.90
C GLU A 25 -3.14 15.29 3.46
N TRP A 26 -3.00 14.35 2.53
CA TRP A 26 -2.79 14.67 1.12
C TRP A 26 -3.98 15.41 0.51
N ALA A 27 -5.21 15.00 0.83
CA ALA A 27 -6.41 15.70 0.37
C ALA A 27 -6.49 17.14 0.94
N LYS A 28 -6.18 17.32 2.22
CA LYS A 28 -6.06 18.67 2.84
C LYS A 28 -4.98 19.52 2.18
N SER A 29 -3.91 18.89 1.72
CA SER A 29 -2.81 19.55 0.99
C SER A 29 -3.14 19.85 -0.49
N GLY A 30 -4.40 19.67 -0.91
CA GLY A 30 -4.85 19.97 -2.26
C GLY A 30 -4.55 18.92 -3.30
N HIS A 31 -4.30 17.68 -2.89
CA HIS A 31 -4.14 16.56 -3.82
C HIS A 31 -5.48 15.86 -4.06
N GLU A 32 -5.71 15.43 -5.30
CA GLU A 32 -6.83 14.54 -5.63
C GLU A 32 -6.44 13.11 -5.23
N VAL A 33 -7.04 12.61 -4.15
CA VAL A 33 -6.77 11.28 -3.62
C VAL A 33 -7.94 10.35 -3.89
N ILE A 34 -7.64 9.15 -4.34
CA ILE A 34 -8.63 8.12 -4.63
C ILE A 34 -8.16 6.82 -3.98
N PHE A 35 -9.03 6.17 -3.22
CA PHE A 35 -8.81 4.79 -2.79
C PHE A 35 -9.38 3.80 -3.80
N CYS A 36 -8.62 2.74 -4.06
CA CYS A 36 -9.09 1.50 -4.66
C CYS A 36 -8.94 0.39 -3.62
N ALA A 37 -10.03 -0.08 -3.05
CA ALA A 37 -10.02 -1.19 -2.12
C ALA A 37 -10.45 -2.47 -2.83
N LEU A 38 -9.83 -3.63 -2.49
CA LEU A 38 -10.33 -4.91 -3.00
C LEU A 38 -11.76 -5.14 -2.52
N GLU A 39 -12.02 -4.83 -1.24
CA GLU A 39 -13.36 -4.81 -0.65
C GLU A 39 -13.52 -3.51 0.14
N LYS A 40 -14.55 -2.74 -0.16
CA LYS A 40 -14.89 -1.51 0.59
C LYS A 40 -15.63 -1.88 1.87
N LYS A 41 -14.90 -2.45 2.84
CA LYS A 41 -15.45 -2.86 4.14
C LYS A 41 -14.54 -2.45 5.28
N GLY A 42 -15.13 -2.24 6.47
CA GLY A 42 -14.43 -1.96 7.71
C GLY A 42 -14.68 -0.56 8.29
N PRO A 43 -14.43 -0.39 9.59
CA PRO A 43 -14.78 0.83 10.32
C PRO A 43 -13.97 2.07 9.93
N LEU A 44 -12.77 1.89 9.34
CA LEU A 44 -11.93 3.01 8.94
C LEU A 44 -12.50 3.83 7.77
N ILE A 45 -13.50 3.30 7.04
CA ILE A 45 -14.21 4.04 5.98
C ILE A 45 -14.80 5.34 6.53
N ASN A 46 -15.32 5.31 7.76
CA ASN A 46 -15.92 6.48 8.42
C ASN A 46 -14.89 7.58 8.78
N LEU A 47 -13.60 7.27 8.72
CA LEU A 47 -12.51 8.22 8.98
C LEU A 47 -11.95 8.85 7.71
N ILE A 48 -12.42 8.42 6.53
CA ILE A 48 -11.97 8.94 5.26
C ILE A 48 -12.65 10.29 5.01
N ASP A 49 -11.86 11.30 4.65
CA ASP A 49 -12.38 12.64 4.26
C ASP A 49 -13.36 12.50 3.08
N GLN A 50 -14.48 13.21 3.17
CA GLN A 50 -15.57 13.15 2.18
C GLN A 50 -15.11 13.55 0.76
N LYS A 51 -14.01 14.29 0.64
CA LYS A 51 -13.42 14.67 -0.65
C LYS A 51 -12.69 13.51 -1.34
N ILE A 52 -12.40 12.43 -0.61
CA ILE A 52 -11.68 11.27 -1.13
C ILE A 52 -12.67 10.26 -1.69
N LYS A 53 -12.55 9.98 -2.97
CA LYS A 53 -13.34 8.93 -3.62
C LYS A 53 -12.83 7.54 -3.21
N VAL A 54 -13.74 6.66 -2.83
CA VAL A 54 -13.42 5.24 -2.53
C VAL A 54 -14.09 4.36 -3.58
N ILE A 55 -13.27 3.64 -4.33
CA ILE A 55 -13.70 2.66 -5.33
C ILE A 55 -13.63 1.28 -4.70
N ASP A 56 -14.75 0.56 -4.74
CA ASP A 56 -14.82 -0.85 -4.40
C ASP A 56 -14.53 -1.68 -5.66
N LEU A 57 -13.57 -2.60 -5.57
CA LEU A 57 -13.32 -3.54 -6.66
C LEU A 57 -14.18 -4.79 -6.55
N ASP A 58 -14.84 -4.98 -5.39
CA ASP A 58 -15.67 -6.14 -5.05
C ASP A 58 -14.96 -7.48 -5.33
N CYS A 59 -13.71 -7.60 -4.87
CA CYS A 59 -12.85 -8.73 -5.17
C CYS A 59 -12.40 -9.43 -3.89
N LYS A 60 -13.07 -10.51 -3.51
CA LYS A 60 -12.68 -11.35 -2.36
C LYS A 60 -11.33 -12.05 -2.54
N ARG A 61 -10.94 -12.35 -3.77
CA ARG A 61 -9.65 -12.99 -4.09
C ARG A 61 -8.77 -12.03 -4.86
N ILE A 62 -7.52 -11.92 -4.41
CA ILE A 62 -6.55 -10.96 -4.94
C ILE A 62 -6.35 -11.06 -6.48
N LEU A 63 -6.34 -12.25 -7.03
CA LEU A 63 -6.13 -12.45 -8.47
C LEU A 63 -7.24 -11.84 -9.31
N PHE A 64 -8.48 -11.82 -8.82
CA PHE A 64 -9.60 -11.23 -9.54
C PHE A 64 -9.56 -9.69 -9.55
N SER A 65 -8.77 -9.07 -8.68
CA SER A 65 -8.61 -7.62 -8.67
C SER A 65 -7.74 -7.07 -9.81
N LEU A 66 -7.00 -7.92 -10.52
CA LEU A 66 -6.08 -7.49 -11.57
C LEU A 66 -6.79 -6.69 -12.67
N ASN A 67 -7.82 -7.26 -13.28
CA ASN A 67 -8.56 -6.60 -14.37
C ASN A 67 -9.29 -5.33 -13.92
N PRO A 68 -10.04 -5.32 -12.80
CA PRO A 68 -10.60 -4.09 -12.24
C PRO A 68 -9.54 -3.01 -11.96
N LEU A 69 -8.38 -3.37 -11.41
CA LEU A 69 -7.29 -2.42 -11.18
C LEU A 69 -6.76 -1.83 -12.49
N ILE A 70 -6.55 -2.65 -13.53
CA ILE A 70 -6.12 -2.18 -14.84
C ILE A 70 -7.13 -1.14 -15.39
N LYS A 71 -8.42 -1.46 -15.36
CA LYS A 71 -9.49 -0.56 -15.82
C LYS A 71 -9.48 0.76 -15.05
N ASN A 72 -9.39 0.69 -13.70
CA ASN A 72 -9.38 1.88 -12.86
C ASN A 72 -8.11 2.72 -13.07
N ILE A 73 -6.92 2.11 -13.18
CA ILE A 73 -5.68 2.86 -13.44
C ILE A 73 -5.76 3.59 -14.79
N ARG A 74 -6.31 2.95 -15.83
CA ARG A 74 -6.51 3.59 -17.16
C ARG A 74 -7.51 4.74 -17.11
N ALA A 75 -8.61 4.59 -16.37
CA ALA A 75 -9.65 5.61 -16.25
C ALA A 75 -9.20 6.79 -15.39
N ILE A 76 -8.56 6.53 -14.24
CA ILE A 76 -8.11 7.55 -13.28
C ILE A 76 -6.90 8.30 -13.80
N LYS A 77 -5.99 7.63 -14.51
CA LYS A 77 -4.68 8.16 -14.96
C LYS A 77 -3.91 8.82 -13.81
N PRO A 78 -3.64 8.12 -12.70
CA PRO A 78 -2.98 8.72 -11.54
C PRO A 78 -1.54 9.09 -11.88
N GLN A 79 -1.02 10.14 -11.25
CA GLN A 79 0.40 10.50 -11.34
C GLN A 79 1.24 9.65 -10.39
N LYS A 80 0.67 9.26 -9.26
CA LYS A 80 1.31 8.40 -8.27
C LYS A 80 0.35 7.29 -7.83
N ILE A 81 0.90 6.10 -7.64
CA ILE A 81 0.21 4.95 -7.06
C ILE A 81 0.95 4.59 -5.77
N VAL A 82 0.20 4.42 -4.69
CA VAL A 82 0.69 3.91 -3.41
C VAL A 82 -0.05 2.62 -3.13
N ALA A 83 0.66 1.52 -2.96
CA ALA A 83 0.05 0.24 -2.60
C ALA A 83 0.71 -0.32 -1.34
N ALA A 84 -0.09 -0.89 -0.48
CA ALA A 84 0.38 -1.45 0.78
C ALA A 84 0.00 -2.91 0.92
N MET A 85 0.83 -3.62 1.65
CA MET A 85 0.67 -5.01 2.07
C MET A 85 0.70 -6.02 0.90
N TRP A 86 1.64 -6.93 0.98
CA TRP A 86 1.67 -8.07 0.09
C TRP A 86 0.44 -9.01 0.38
N PRO A 87 -0.25 -9.55 -0.64
CA PRO A 87 0.06 -9.56 -2.06
C PRO A 87 -0.54 -8.41 -2.89
N VAL A 88 -1.27 -7.44 -2.30
CA VAL A 88 -1.86 -6.28 -3.00
C VAL A 88 -0.79 -5.49 -3.75
N THR A 89 0.38 -5.29 -3.14
CA THR A 89 1.52 -4.62 -3.77
C THR A 89 1.93 -5.27 -5.09
N THR A 90 2.02 -6.60 -5.12
CA THR A 90 2.41 -7.34 -6.33
C THR A 90 1.36 -7.19 -7.44
N VAL A 91 0.07 -7.38 -7.12
CA VAL A 91 -0.99 -7.27 -8.14
C VAL A 91 -1.13 -5.85 -8.65
N THR A 92 -0.89 -4.84 -7.80
CA THR A 92 -0.93 -3.43 -8.22
C THR A 92 0.20 -3.10 -9.20
N ILE A 93 1.40 -3.65 -9.01
CA ILE A 93 2.49 -3.50 -9.98
C ILE A 93 2.12 -4.12 -11.32
N LEU A 94 1.60 -5.36 -11.31
CA LEU A 94 1.17 -6.02 -12.54
C LEU A 94 0.08 -5.21 -13.25
N ALA A 95 -0.90 -4.71 -12.51
CA ALA A 95 -1.95 -3.86 -13.07
C ALA A 95 -1.39 -2.57 -13.66
N LYS A 96 -0.44 -1.91 -12.99
CA LYS A 96 0.24 -0.71 -13.50
C LYS A 96 0.97 -1.00 -14.82
N LEU A 97 1.72 -2.09 -14.90
CA LEU A 97 2.45 -2.47 -16.11
C LEU A 97 1.49 -2.79 -17.27
N LEU A 98 0.48 -3.63 -17.03
CA LEU A 98 -0.49 -4.04 -18.04
C LEU A 98 -1.45 -2.91 -18.46
N SER A 99 -1.62 -1.89 -17.61
CA SER A 99 -2.40 -0.70 -17.99
C SER A 99 -1.64 0.24 -18.94
N GLY A 100 -0.33 0.09 -19.09
CA GLY A 100 0.54 1.03 -19.82
C GLY A 100 0.76 2.36 -19.07
N SER A 101 0.41 2.42 -17.79
CA SER A 101 0.47 3.66 -17.01
C SER A 101 1.91 4.08 -16.72
N GLN A 102 2.20 5.39 -16.91
CA GLN A 102 3.48 6.03 -16.57
C GLN A 102 3.53 6.50 -15.10
N SER A 103 2.54 6.15 -14.28
CA SER A 103 2.50 6.52 -12.86
C SER A 103 3.76 6.08 -12.12
N LYS A 104 4.24 6.94 -11.21
CA LYS A 104 5.25 6.51 -10.23
C LYS A 104 4.58 5.65 -9.16
N ILE A 105 5.11 4.45 -8.91
CA ILE A 105 4.54 3.52 -7.93
C ILE A 105 5.46 3.37 -6.72
N PHE A 106 4.85 3.50 -5.54
CA PHE A 106 5.47 3.39 -4.23
C PHE A 106 4.80 2.24 -3.48
N LEU A 107 5.58 1.28 -3.03
CA LEU A 107 5.09 0.15 -2.25
C LEU A 107 5.41 0.37 -0.78
N VAL A 108 4.46 0.08 0.09
CA VAL A 108 4.62 0.26 1.53
C VAL A 108 4.49 -1.07 2.23
N GLU A 109 5.49 -1.43 3.00
CA GLU A 109 5.56 -2.67 3.76
C GLU A 109 5.53 -2.38 5.26
N HIS A 110 4.58 -3.04 5.93
CA HIS A 110 4.29 -2.83 7.35
C HIS A 110 4.71 -4.00 8.24
N CYS A 111 5.00 -5.15 7.65
CA CYS A 111 5.31 -6.37 8.40
C CYS A 111 6.71 -6.90 8.08
N ALA A 112 7.39 -7.39 9.11
CA ALA A 112 8.55 -8.24 8.94
C ALA A 112 8.11 -9.66 8.56
N TYR A 113 8.74 -10.22 7.52
CA TYR A 113 8.42 -11.57 7.05
C TYR A 113 9.32 -12.57 7.73
N GLU A 114 8.78 -13.27 8.73
CA GLU A 114 9.42 -14.38 9.42
C GLU A 114 8.81 -15.71 8.94
N LYS A 115 9.53 -16.82 9.21
CA LYS A 115 9.08 -18.16 8.80
C LYS A 115 7.67 -18.51 9.32
N ILE A 116 7.36 -18.09 10.55
CA ILE A 116 6.04 -18.32 11.16
C ILE A 116 4.96 -17.60 10.40
N PHE A 117 5.18 -16.31 10.07
CA PHE A 117 4.23 -15.49 9.33
C PHE A 117 3.98 -16.03 7.91
N ALA A 118 5.05 -16.45 7.22
CA ALA A 118 4.92 -17.08 5.91
C ALA A 118 4.09 -18.37 5.97
N LYS A 119 4.31 -19.20 7.00
CA LYS A 119 3.53 -20.41 7.22
C LYS A 119 2.05 -20.14 7.50
N LEU A 120 1.75 -19.10 8.29
CA LEU A 120 0.37 -18.67 8.54
C LEU A 120 -0.35 -18.24 7.25
N LEU A 121 0.36 -17.63 6.31
CA LEU A 121 -0.17 -17.25 5.00
C LEU A 121 -0.25 -18.43 4.00
N GLY A 122 0.17 -19.64 4.38
CA GLY A 122 0.23 -20.81 3.50
C GLY A 122 1.29 -20.71 2.40
N HIS A 123 2.30 -19.84 2.58
CA HIS A 123 3.38 -19.62 1.62
C HIS A 123 4.76 -19.89 2.22
N SER A 124 5.73 -20.28 1.38
CA SER A 124 7.13 -20.31 1.79
C SER A 124 7.76 -18.91 1.70
N LEU A 125 8.77 -18.63 2.54
CA LEU A 125 9.54 -17.38 2.43
C LEU A 125 10.18 -17.22 1.04
N PHE A 126 10.57 -18.34 0.43
CA PHE A 126 11.15 -18.34 -0.92
C PHE A 126 10.12 -17.86 -1.96
N SER A 127 8.89 -18.38 -1.93
CA SER A 127 7.83 -17.96 -2.88
C SER A 127 7.44 -16.51 -2.70
N ILE A 128 7.35 -16.02 -1.45
CA ILE A 128 7.10 -14.61 -1.16
C ILE A 128 8.25 -13.75 -1.68
N GLY A 129 9.50 -14.12 -1.39
CA GLY A 129 10.69 -13.40 -1.81
C GLY A 129 10.82 -13.33 -3.33
N LEU A 130 10.57 -14.44 -4.02
CA LEU A 130 10.57 -14.49 -5.49
C LEU A 130 9.49 -13.57 -6.09
N SER A 131 8.26 -13.68 -5.60
CA SER A 131 7.15 -12.83 -6.02
C SER A 131 7.46 -11.34 -5.83
N LYS A 132 8.01 -10.96 -4.66
CA LYS A 132 8.43 -9.59 -4.37
C LYS A 132 9.59 -9.16 -5.26
N THR A 133 10.62 -9.98 -5.45
CA THR A 133 11.77 -9.64 -6.29
C THR A 133 11.32 -9.35 -7.72
N LEU A 134 10.54 -10.25 -8.32
CA LEU A 134 10.09 -10.12 -9.70
C LEU A 134 9.16 -8.91 -9.93
N SER A 135 8.31 -8.60 -8.95
CA SER A 135 7.38 -7.47 -9.09
C SER A 135 8.00 -6.14 -8.64
N TYR A 136 8.69 -6.11 -7.49
CA TYR A 136 9.14 -4.86 -6.88
C TYR A 136 10.29 -4.18 -7.60
N ILE A 137 11.00 -4.90 -8.49
CA ILE A 137 12.00 -4.28 -9.37
C ILE A 137 11.39 -3.15 -10.22
N PHE A 138 10.10 -3.22 -10.52
CA PHE A 138 9.38 -2.18 -11.27
C PHE A 138 8.85 -1.04 -10.41
N ALA A 139 8.96 -1.13 -9.08
CA ALA A 139 8.58 -0.03 -8.19
C ALA A 139 9.60 1.11 -8.25
N ASN A 140 9.14 2.34 -8.07
CA ASN A 140 10.03 3.50 -7.94
C ASN A 140 10.75 3.47 -6.59
N LYS A 141 10.02 3.19 -5.50
CA LYS A 141 10.57 2.98 -4.16
C LYS A 141 9.76 1.94 -3.41
N LEU A 142 10.47 1.23 -2.53
CA LEU A 142 9.91 0.37 -1.51
C LEU A 142 10.08 1.07 -0.17
N ILE A 143 8.98 1.41 0.45
CA ILE A 143 8.94 2.13 1.73
C ILE A 143 8.69 1.10 2.82
N SER A 144 9.61 1.03 3.78
CA SER A 144 9.50 0.20 4.98
C SER A 144 9.21 1.09 6.18
N VAL A 145 8.27 0.70 7.03
CA VAL A 145 7.88 1.50 8.20
C VAL A 145 8.89 1.44 9.36
N SER A 146 9.91 0.61 9.23
CA SER A 146 11.01 0.52 10.19
C SER A 146 12.25 -0.16 9.57
N ASN A 147 13.41 0.01 10.19
CA ASN A 147 14.63 -0.69 9.80
C ASN A 147 14.47 -2.22 9.91
N GLY A 148 13.70 -2.70 10.89
CA GLY A 148 13.41 -4.13 11.05
C GLY A 148 12.65 -4.71 9.87
N VAL A 149 11.64 -4.00 9.38
CA VAL A 149 10.88 -4.37 8.18
C VAL A 149 11.78 -4.32 6.94
N GLU A 150 12.57 -3.28 6.76
CA GLU A 150 13.50 -3.19 5.63
C GLU A 150 14.49 -4.37 5.62
N ASN A 151 15.12 -4.66 6.75
CA ASN A 151 16.05 -5.76 6.88
C ASN A 151 15.41 -7.12 6.61
N SER A 152 14.17 -7.32 7.08
CA SER A 152 13.42 -8.55 6.80
C SER A 152 13.17 -8.74 5.30
N ILE A 153 12.80 -7.69 4.57
CA ILE A 153 12.55 -7.76 3.13
C ILE A 153 13.86 -7.98 2.36
N LYS A 154 14.93 -7.30 2.74
CA LYS A 154 16.26 -7.48 2.13
C LYS A 154 16.76 -8.93 2.24
N LYS A 155 16.43 -9.63 3.33
CA LYS A 155 16.82 -11.04 3.52
C LYS A 155 16.11 -12.01 2.56
N ILE A 156 14.92 -11.65 2.09
CA ILE A 156 14.10 -12.55 1.24
C ILE A 156 14.01 -12.11 -0.21
N THR A 157 14.60 -10.95 -0.57
CA THR A 157 14.53 -10.40 -1.92
C THR A 157 15.91 -10.05 -2.45
N ILE A 158 16.05 -10.08 -3.80
CA ILE A 158 17.25 -9.63 -4.52
C ILE A 158 16.90 -8.29 -5.18
N LEU A 159 16.86 -7.22 -4.38
CA LEU A 159 16.55 -5.87 -4.85
C LEU A 159 17.73 -4.92 -4.56
N PRO A 160 18.03 -3.98 -5.48
CA PRO A 160 19.10 -3.01 -5.24
C PRO A 160 18.76 -2.08 -4.06
N ASN A 161 19.76 -1.76 -3.23
CA ASN A 161 19.59 -0.92 -2.04
C ASN A 161 18.93 0.44 -2.33
N LYS A 162 19.20 1.04 -3.49
CA LYS A 162 18.58 2.30 -3.92
C LYS A 162 17.05 2.27 -4.01
N LYS A 163 16.44 1.09 -4.04
CA LYS A 163 14.98 0.92 -4.04
C LYS A 163 14.37 1.16 -2.67
N PHE A 164 15.10 0.88 -1.60
CA PHE A 164 14.59 0.94 -0.24
C PHE A 164 14.60 2.37 0.32
N LYS A 165 13.62 2.65 1.17
CA LYS A 165 13.51 3.87 1.96
C LYS A 165 12.75 3.55 3.26
N VAL A 166 13.36 3.84 4.40
CA VAL A 166 12.65 3.78 5.68
C VAL A 166 11.93 5.10 5.92
N ILE A 167 10.64 5.01 6.18
CA ILE A 167 9.80 6.14 6.62
C ILE A 167 8.94 5.61 7.77
N TYR A 168 9.22 6.08 8.98
CA TYR A 168 8.47 5.69 10.16
C TYR A 168 7.03 6.19 10.10
N ASN A 169 6.11 5.41 10.64
CA ASN A 169 4.71 5.80 10.72
C ASN A 169 4.55 7.08 11.56
N GLY A 170 3.93 8.10 10.98
CA GLY A 170 3.52 9.29 11.71
C GLY A 170 2.33 8.96 12.62
N ILE A 171 2.46 9.25 13.92
CA ILE A 171 1.35 9.16 14.86
C ILE A 171 0.80 10.57 15.04
N PRO A 172 -0.51 10.82 14.83
CA PRO A 172 -1.10 12.11 15.12
C PRO A 172 -0.87 12.46 16.60
N ILE A 173 -0.28 13.61 16.86
CA ILE A 173 -0.10 14.10 18.23
C ILE A 173 -1.49 14.45 18.77
N PRO A 174 -1.94 13.87 19.89
CA PRO A 174 -3.21 14.23 20.49
C PRO A 174 -3.24 15.73 20.81
N LYS A 175 -4.29 16.43 20.36
CA LYS A 175 -4.45 17.89 20.59
C LYS A 175 -4.47 18.29 22.08
N ASN A 176 -4.61 17.33 23.01
CA ASN A 176 -4.81 17.54 24.43
C ASN A 176 -3.64 17.14 25.32
N LEU A 177 -2.43 16.99 24.78
CA LEU A 177 -1.25 16.98 25.64
C LEU A 177 -1.03 18.41 26.17
N LYS A 178 -1.88 18.88 27.10
CA LYS A 178 -1.52 19.98 27.99
C LYS A 178 -0.24 19.51 28.71
N LYS A 179 0.86 20.20 28.48
CA LYS A 179 2.06 20.07 29.28
C LYS A 179 1.65 20.30 30.75
N ASN A 180 1.50 19.22 31.52
CA ASN A 180 1.55 19.36 32.97
C ASN A 180 2.99 19.80 33.26
N LYS A 181 3.13 21.10 33.59
CA LYS A 181 4.30 21.65 34.21
C LYS A 181 4.32 21.21 35.66
#